data_ce6a16812ab4a40c609396d6faecec19
#
_entry.id   ce6a16812ab4a40c609396d6faecec19
#
_cell.length_a   1.000
_cell.length_b   1.000
_cell.length_c   1.000
_cell.angle_alpha   90.00
_cell.angle_beta   90.00
_cell.angle_gamma   90.00
#
_symmetry.space_group_name_H-M   'P 1'
#
loop_
_entity.id
_entity.type
_entity.pdbx_description
1 polymer ?
#
loop_
_entity_poly.entity_id
_entity_poly.type
_entity_poly.pdbx_seq_one_letter_code
_entity_poly.pdbx_strand_id
1 'polypeptide(L)'
;MNKEISKQHTQVPNEMAKNELDPKDQLIYLAIKSFQNGQTGLCNPSLQKIAERSGASIPTIRSSIKRLEEKEYIILKKKGRGQEYLFSSYKNFEPFSKEFLEKEDLSFTTKSYLVASQQYMYQDIEGFGKISFPNTELSEKINMPESTIRKCNQELKRKNYLTIIENESRDIETGCKTETKLFNLNELGQAVIWALKNHEDRINDHEDRLNKMQSDLDNYKKLVDSLLKENQELKKSKTKELIL
;
A
#
# COMPACT_ATOMS: atom_id res chain seq x y z
N MET A 1 -1.15 17.42 -15.29
CA MET A 1 -0.05 16.44 -15.28
C MET A 1 -0.38 15.11 -14.58
N ASN A 2 -1.44 15.03 -13.76
CA ASN A 2 -1.69 13.87 -12.89
C ASN A 2 -2.52 12.71 -13.48
N LYS A 3 -3.16 12.87 -14.64
CA LYS A 3 -4.01 11.82 -15.23
C LYS A 3 -3.26 10.70 -15.96
N GLU A 4 -2.05 10.93 -16.44
CA GLU A 4 -1.27 9.91 -17.15
C GLU A 4 -0.49 8.98 -16.21
N ILE A 5 -0.03 9.50 -15.08
CA ILE A 5 0.72 8.71 -14.08
C ILE A 5 -0.20 7.78 -13.31
N SER A 6 -1.44 8.20 -12.99
CA SER A 6 -2.44 7.34 -12.32
C SER A 6 -2.85 6.11 -13.12
N LYS A 7 -2.62 6.09 -14.44
CA LYS A 7 -2.97 4.97 -15.33
C LYS A 7 -1.89 3.87 -15.41
N GLN A 8 -0.73 4.07 -14.81
CA GLN A 8 0.43 3.15 -14.94
C GLN A 8 0.69 2.30 -13.71
N HIS A 9 -0.10 2.42 -12.66
CA HIS A 9 0.07 1.61 -11.45
C HIS A 9 -1.15 0.74 -11.16
N THR A 10 -0.88 -0.37 -10.49
CA THR A 10 -1.89 -1.32 -10.01
C THR A 10 -1.78 -1.42 -8.49
N GLN A 11 -2.89 -1.63 -7.81
CA GLN A 11 -2.99 -1.58 -6.36
C GLN A 11 -3.21 -2.95 -5.77
N VAL A 12 -2.53 -3.25 -4.66
CA VAL A 12 -2.74 -4.45 -3.83
C VAL A 12 -3.28 -4.01 -2.46
N PRO A 13 -4.44 -4.52 -2.02
CA PRO A 13 -4.97 -4.21 -0.70
C PRO A 13 -4.05 -4.68 0.43
N ASN A 14 -3.80 -3.81 1.43
CA ASN A 14 -2.95 -4.13 2.58
C ASN A 14 -3.56 -5.21 3.47
N GLU A 15 -4.90 -5.37 3.44
CA GLU A 15 -5.59 -6.39 4.20
C GLU A 15 -5.30 -7.83 3.73
N MET A 16 -4.78 -8.01 2.51
CA MET A 16 -4.46 -9.34 1.98
C MET A 16 -3.46 -10.12 2.85
N ALA A 17 -2.42 -9.44 3.37
CA ALA A 17 -1.47 -10.08 4.26
C ALA A 17 -2.09 -10.41 5.62
N LYS A 18 -2.97 -9.54 6.14
CA LYS A 18 -3.68 -9.77 7.41
C LYS A 18 -4.68 -10.94 7.33
N ASN A 19 -5.23 -11.19 6.14
CA ASN A 19 -6.20 -12.26 5.88
C ASN A 19 -5.53 -13.59 5.47
N GLU A 20 -4.26 -13.76 5.80
CA GLU A 20 -3.51 -15.01 5.62
C GLU A 20 -3.38 -15.47 4.15
N LEU A 21 -3.51 -14.54 3.21
CA LEU A 21 -3.22 -14.86 1.82
C LEU A 21 -1.72 -15.01 1.60
N ASP A 22 -1.34 -16.06 0.89
CA ASP A 22 0.04 -16.28 0.49
C ASP A 22 0.56 -15.12 -0.37
N PRO A 23 1.84 -14.76 -0.27
CA PRO A 23 2.48 -13.77 -1.15
C PRO A 23 2.25 -14.02 -2.65
N LYS A 24 2.19 -15.28 -3.06
CA LYS A 24 1.87 -15.67 -4.43
C LYS A 24 0.45 -15.24 -4.85
N ASP A 25 -0.51 -15.25 -3.94
CA ASP A 25 -1.89 -14.85 -4.23
C ASP A 25 -1.97 -13.34 -4.43
N GLN A 26 -1.21 -12.57 -3.65
CA GLN A 26 -1.09 -11.13 -3.80
C GLN A 26 -0.47 -10.76 -5.16
N LEU A 27 0.58 -11.45 -5.60
CA LEU A 27 1.17 -11.24 -6.92
C LEU A 27 0.21 -11.63 -8.05
N ILE A 28 -0.54 -12.73 -7.91
CA ILE A 28 -1.54 -13.14 -8.91
C ILE A 28 -2.68 -12.11 -8.98
N TYR A 29 -3.17 -11.62 -7.84
CA TYR A 29 -4.15 -10.53 -7.79
C TYR A 29 -3.64 -9.30 -8.54
N LEU A 30 -2.40 -8.87 -8.24
CA LEU A 30 -1.75 -7.74 -8.89
C LEU A 30 -1.64 -7.95 -10.41
N ALA A 31 -1.22 -9.14 -10.84
CA ALA A 31 -1.11 -9.49 -12.25
C ALA A 31 -2.46 -9.44 -12.96
N ILE A 32 -3.54 -9.97 -12.36
CA ILE A 32 -4.89 -9.90 -12.93
C ILE A 32 -5.34 -8.44 -13.03
N LYS A 33 -5.24 -7.70 -11.92
CA LYS A 33 -5.71 -6.31 -11.84
C LYS A 33 -4.97 -5.38 -12.79
N SER A 34 -3.71 -5.68 -13.13
CA SER A 34 -2.93 -4.90 -14.12
C SER A 34 -3.54 -4.91 -15.54
N PHE A 35 -4.47 -5.82 -15.84
CA PHE A 35 -5.23 -5.84 -17.08
C PHE A 35 -6.56 -5.10 -17.02
N GLN A 36 -6.89 -4.51 -15.86
CA GLN A 36 -8.12 -3.74 -15.72
C GLN A 36 -8.07 -2.48 -16.59
N ASN A 37 -9.09 -2.30 -17.41
CA ASN A 37 -9.23 -1.09 -18.19
C ASN A 37 -9.64 0.08 -17.28
N GLY A 38 -8.81 1.11 -17.22
CA GLY A 38 -9.02 2.25 -16.32
C GLY A 38 -10.26 3.11 -16.63
N GLN A 39 -10.84 3.01 -17.83
CA GLN A 39 -12.04 3.76 -18.20
C GLN A 39 -13.32 2.96 -17.97
N THR A 40 -13.31 1.67 -18.37
CA THR A 40 -14.50 0.81 -18.33
C THR A 40 -14.53 -0.09 -17.09
N GLY A 41 -13.44 -0.22 -16.36
CA GLY A 41 -13.30 -1.16 -15.24
C GLY A 41 -13.23 -2.62 -15.66
N LEU A 42 -13.37 -2.94 -16.94
CA LEU A 42 -13.37 -4.32 -17.45
C LEU A 42 -12.00 -4.97 -17.28
N CYS A 43 -12.00 -6.22 -16.79
CA CYS A 43 -10.81 -7.03 -16.61
C CYS A 43 -11.10 -8.49 -16.98
N ASN A 44 -10.56 -8.95 -18.11
CA ASN A 44 -10.82 -10.29 -18.64
C ASN A 44 -9.58 -10.95 -19.28
N PRO A 45 -8.40 -10.96 -18.59
CA PRO A 45 -7.23 -11.64 -19.13
C PRO A 45 -7.44 -13.15 -19.19
N SER A 46 -6.81 -13.79 -20.18
CA SER A 46 -6.69 -15.24 -20.21
C SER A 46 -5.69 -15.72 -19.14
N LEU A 47 -5.80 -16.98 -18.70
CA LEU A 47 -4.82 -17.58 -17.78
C LEU A 47 -3.39 -17.51 -18.34
N GLN A 48 -3.23 -17.62 -19.65
CA GLN A 48 -1.93 -17.51 -20.31
C GLN A 48 -1.35 -16.10 -20.13
N LYS A 49 -2.13 -15.03 -20.33
CA LYS A 49 -1.69 -13.65 -20.10
C LYS A 49 -1.33 -13.37 -18.65
N ILE A 50 -2.07 -13.97 -17.71
CA ILE A 50 -1.74 -13.87 -16.29
C ILE A 50 -0.42 -14.59 -16.00
N ALA A 51 -0.18 -15.77 -16.60
CA ALA A 51 1.06 -16.52 -16.48
C ALA A 51 2.27 -15.73 -17.00
N GLU A 52 2.14 -15.15 -18.19
CA GLU A 52 3.18 -14.30 -18.79
C GLU A 52 3.51 -13.09 -17.91
N ARG A 53 2.49 -12.42 -17.36
CA ARG A 53 2.67 -11.24 -16.51
C ARG A 53 3.27 -11.57 -15.13
N SER A 54 2.81 -12.64 -14.50
CA SER A 54 3.22 -13.01 -13.14
C SER A 54 4.48 -13.88 -13.09
N GLY A 55 4.75 -14.65 -14.13
CA GLY A 55 5.73 -15.73 -14.12
C GLY A 55 5.24 -17.01 -13.42
N ALA A 56 3.94 -17.11 -13.10
CA ALA A 56 3.36 -18.26 -12.42
C ALA A 56 2.93 -19.36 -13.38
N SER A 57 2.91 -20.62 -12.92
CA SER A 57 2.31 -21.73 -13.65
C SER A 57 0.77 -21.64 -13.65
N ILE A 58 0.12 -22.15 -14.70
CA ILE A 58 -1.35 -22.18 -14.80
C ILE A 58 -2.02 -22.86 -13.59
N PRO A 59 -1.53 -24.01 -13.07
CA PRO A 59 -2.09 -24.61 -11.85
C PRO A 59 -2.00 -23.67 -10.62
N THR A 60 -0.87 -22.96 -10.46
CA THR A 60 -0.69 -21.96 -9.39
C THR A 60 -1.72 -20.83 -9.53
N ILE A 61 -1.90 -20.31 -10.73
CA ILE A 61 -2.88 -19.24 -10.99
C ILE A 61 -4.30 -19.69 -10.63
N ARG A 62 -4.71 -20.88 -11.06
CA ARG A 62 -6.05 -21.40 -10.75
C ARG A 62 -6.28 -21.55 -9.24
N SER A 63 -5.30 -22.09 -8.50
CA SER A 63 -5.41 -22.22 -7.05
C SER A 63 -5.44 -20.86 -6.33
N SER A 64 -4.67 -19.88 -6.80
CA SER A 64 -4.69 -18.52 -6.27
C SER A 64 -6.02 -17.81 -6.56
N ILE A 65 -6.54 -17.92 -7.79
CA ILE A 65 -7.85 -17.36 -8.15
C ILE A 65 -8.95 -17.89 -7.22
N LYS A 66 -8.96 -19.20 -6.95
CA LYS A 66 -9.93 -19.81 -6.06
C LYS A 66 -9.85 -19.22 -4.64
N ARG A 67 -8.65 -19.10 -4.06
CA ARG A 67 -8.47 -18.48 -2.73
C ARG A 67 -8.86 -17.01 -2.70
N LEU A 68 -8.51 -16.25 -3.75
CA LEU A 68 -8.89 -14.84 -3.89
C LEU A 68 -10.41 -14.65 -3.98
N GLU A 69 -11.12 -15.57 -4.64
CA GLU A 69 -12.58 -15.60 -4.71
C GLU A 69 -13.20 -16.01 -3.35
N GLU A 70 -12.70 -17.07 -2.72
CA GLU A 70 -13.12 -17.51 -1.38
C GLU A 70 -12.97 -16.42 -0.30
N LYS A 71 -11.95 -15.55 -0.45
CA LYS A 71 -11.69 -14.40 0.44
C LYS A 71 -12.32 -13.09 -0.06
N GLU A 72 -13.14 -13.14 -1.10
CA GLU A 72 -13.90 -12.02 -1.65
C GLU A 72 -13.05 -10.86 -2.20
N TYR A 73 -11.76 -11.09 -2.52
CA TYR A 73 -10.92 -10.08 -3.19
C TYR A 73 -11.26 -9.91 -4.66
N ILE A 74 -11.75 -10.98 -5.28
CA ILE A 74 -12.25 -10.99 -6.66
C ILE A 74 -13.59 -11.68 -6.73
N ILE A 75 -14.40 -11.25 -7.69
CA ILE A 75 -15.67 -11.91 -8.06
C ILE A 75 -15.53 -12.34 -9.51
N LEU A 76 -15.80 -13.62 -9.78
CA LEU A 76 -15.75 -14.17 -11.13
C LEU A 76 -17.12 -14.09 -11.79
N LYS A 77 -17.19 -13.46 -12.96
CA LYS A 77 -18.36 -13.50 -13.83
C LYS A 77 -18.04 -14.25 -15.11
N LYS A 78 -18.88 -15.21 -15.47
CA LYS A 78 -18.77 -15.92 -16.73
C LYS A 78 -19.15 -14.97 -17.88
N LYS A 79 -18.27 -14.82 -18.87
CA LYS A 79 -18.51 -13.97 -20.05
C LYS A 79 -18.18 -14.73 -21.33
N GLY A 80 -19.19 -15.32 -21.96
CA GLY A 80 -19.00 -16.18 -23.13
C GLY A 80 -18.10 -17.37 -22.82
N ARG A 81 -16.97 -17.50 -23.55
CA ARG A 81 -15.95 -18.54 -23.32
C ARG A 81 -14.88 -18.14 -22.29
N GLY A 82 -14.91 -16.92 -21.75
CA GLY A 82 -13.94 -16.37 -20.82
C GLY A 82 -14.52 -16.07 -19.45
N GLN A 83 -13.68 -15.50 -18.59
CA GLN A 83 -14.04 -14.99 -17.27
C GLN A 83 -13.76 -13.49 -17.19
N GLU A 84 -14.63 -12.76 -16.55
CA GLU A 84 -14.45 -11.37 -16.17
C GLU A 84 -14.15 -11.32 -14.66
N TYR A 85 -13.11 -10.58 -14.29
CA TYR A 85 -12.68 -10.38 -12.89
C TYR A 85 -13.17 -9.03 -12.41
N LEU A 86 -13.96 -9.01 -11.35
CA LEU A 86 -14.34 -7.81 -10.64
C LEU A 86 -13.57 -7.74 -9.34
N PHE A 87 -13.22 -6.55 -8.90
CA PHE A 87 -12.42 -6.32 -7.71
C PHE A 87 -13.24 -5.59 -6.65
N SER A 88 -13.11 -6.01 -5.40
CA SER A 88 -13.62 -5.27 -4.25
C SER A 88 -12.85 -3.96 -4.07
N SER A 89 -13.50 -2.95 -3.49
CA SER A 89 -12.88 -1.65 -3.22
C SER A 89 -12.24 -1.66 -1.84
N TYR A 90 -11.01 -1.14 -1.73
CA TYR A 90 -10.26 -1.05 -0.48
C TYR A 90 -9.73 0.37 -0.28
N LYS A 91 -9.67 0.82 0.98
CA LYS A 91 -9.15 2.15 1.33
C LYS A 91 -7.61 2.17 1.38
N ASN A 92 -7.03 1.09 1.92
CA ASN A 92 -5.58 0.98 2.12
C ASN A 92 -4.99 -0.01 1.11
N PHE A 93 -4.02 0.44 0.34
CA PHE A 93 -3.38 -0.36 -0.70
C PHE A 93 -1.92 0.04 -0.92
N GLU A 94 -1.13 -0.89 -1.46
CA GLU A 94 0.20 -0.62 -1.98
C GLU A 94 0.15 -0.51 -3.51
N PRO A 95 0.66 0.58 -4.09
CA PRO A 95 0.73 0.75 -5.53
C PRO A 95 1.95 0.02 -6.11
N PHE A 96 1.75 -0.60 -7.28
CA PHE A 96 2.82 -1.26 -8.04
C PHE A 96 2.87 -0.76 -9.47
N SER A 97 4.07 -0.51 -9.98
CA SER A 97 4.27 -0.13 -11.37
C SER A 97 4.04 -1.31 -12.31
N LYS A 98 3.67 -0.99 -13.54
CA LYS A 98 3.63 -1.98 -14.60
C LYS A 98 5.04 -2.51 -14.91
N GLU A 99 6.04 -1.66 -14.85
CA GLU A 99 7.45 -1.99 -15.05
C GLU A 99 7.94 -3.08 -14.08
N PHE A 100 7.56 -2.99 -12.79
CA PHE A 100 7.87 -4.03 -11.81
C PHE A 100 7.30 -5.40 -12.23
N LEU A 101 6.05 -5.45 -12.68
CA LEU A 101 5.43 -6.70 -13.12
C LEU A 101 6.11 -7.30 -14.36
N GLU A 102 6.62 -6.46 -15.24
CA GLU A 102 7.29 -6.84 -16.49
C GLU A 102 8.75 -7.23 -16.32
N LYS A 103 9.34 -7.13 -15.11
CA LYS A 103 10.69 -7.59 -14.85
C LYS A 103 10.82 -9.10 -15.03
N GLU A 104 11.51 -9.50 -16.08
CA GLU A 104 11.71 -10.92 -16.44
C GLU A 104 12.85 -11.57 -15.65
N ASP A 105 13.76 -10.76 -15.13
CA ASP A 105 14.95 -11.23 -14.42
C ASP A 105 14.67 -11.67 -12.97
N LEU A 106 13.50 -11.36 -12.40
CA LEU A 106 13.10 -11.80 -11.07
C LEU A 106 12.25 -13.07 -11.11
N SER A 107 12.58 -14.03 -10.24
CA SER A 107 11.76 -15.23 -10.08
C SER A 107 10.36 -14.87 -9.56
N PHE A 108 9.38 -15.72 -9.90
CA PHE A 108 8.00 -15.60 -9.38
C PHE A 108 7.96 -15.48 -7.85
N THR A 109 8.76 -16.29 -7.15
CA THR A 109 8.82 -16.29 -5.68
C THR A 109 9.36 -14.97 -5.15
N THR A 110 10.41 -14.42 -5.79
CA THR A 110 11.00 -13.14 -5.38
C THR A 110 10.07 -11.96 -5.69
N LYS A 111 9.36 -11.97 -6.81
CA LYS A 111 8.28 -10.99 -7.05
C LYS A 111 7.18 -11.08 -5.99
N SER A 112 6.74 -12.29 -5.62
CA SER A 112 5.74 -12.49 -4.58
C SER A 112 6.21 -11.96 -3.22
N TYR A 113 7.47 -12.22 -2.87
CA TYR A 113 8.12 -11.70 -1.68
C TYR A 113 8.10 -10.15 -1.65
N LEU A 114 8.50 -9.51 -2.74
CA LEU A 114 8.50 -8.05 -2.84
C LEU A 114 7.10 -7.45 -2.73
N VAL A 115 6.09 -8.06 -3.36
CA VAL A 115 4.70 -7.61 -3.26
C VAL A 115 4.20 -7.66 -1.83
N ALA A 116 4.41 -8.78 -1.13
CA ALA A 116 3.94 -8.95 0.24
C ALA A 116 4.69 -8.09 1.25
N SER A 117 5.98 -7.81 1.02
CA SER A 117 6.80 -7.01 1.93
C SER A 117 6.67 -5.51 1.74
N GLN A 118 6.11 -5.03 0.63
CA GLN A 118 6.00 -3.60 0.29
C GLN A 118 5.34 -2.79 1.41
N GLN A 119 4.24 -3.26 1.98
CA GLN A 119 3.51 -2.57 3.05
C GLN A 119 4.31 -2.39 4.36
N TYR A 120 5.41 -3.13 4.51
CA TYR A 120 6.32 -3.05 5.66
C TYR A 120 7.61 -2.31 5.36
N MET A 121 7.75 -1.79 4.13
CA MET A 121 8.90 -1.00 3.74
C MET A 121 8.69 0.45 4.17
N TYR A 122 9.66 0.99 4.90
CA TYR A 122 9.81 2.43 5.05
C TYR A 122 10.66 2.95 3.90
N GLN A 123 10.20 3.96 3.19
CA GLN A 123 10.97 4.54 2.10
C GLN A 123 11.68 5.81 2.56
N ASP A 124 12.92 5.97 2.08
CA ASP A 124 13.65 7.23 2.21
C ASP A 124 13.52 8.11 0.96
N ILE A 125 14.06 9.33 1.08
CA ILE A 125 14.03 10.35 0.03
C ILE A 125 14.85 9.94 -1.21
N GLU A 126 15.82 9.02 -1.04
CA GLU A 126 16.72 8.57 -2.10
C GLU A 126 16.11 7.45 -2.96
N GLY A 127 14.90 6.98 -2.64
CA GLY A 127 14.21 5.92 -3.38
C GLY A 127 14.59 4.51 -2.95
N PHE A 128 15.05 4.34 -1.71
CA PHE A 128 15.28 3.03 -1.11
C PHE A 128 14.12 2.65 -0.20
N GLY A 129 13.63 1.42 -0.35
CA GLY A 129 12.73 0.80 0.62
C GLY A 129 13.52 0.14 1.74
N LYS A 130 13.22 0.45 3.00
CA LYS A 130 13.92 -0.09 4.18
C LYS A 130 13.05 -1.06 4.95
N ILE A 131 13.58 -2.24 5.26
CA ILE A 131 13.01 -3.18 6.21
C ILE A 131 14.05 -3.47 7.29
N SER A 132 13.72 -3.14 8.54
CA SER A 132 14.61 -3.37 9.69
C SER A 132 14.20 -4.59 10.52
N PHE A 133 13.14 -5.30 10.14
CA PHE A 133 12.72 -6.52 10.83
C PHE A 133 13.67 -7.68 10.55
N PRO A 134 13.93 -8.55 11.55
CA PRO A 134 14.57 -9.84 11.31
C PRO A 134 13.73 -10.71 10.35
N ASN A 135 14.37 -11.67 9.70
CA ASN A 135 13.67 -12.54 8.74
C ASN A 135 12.58 -13.39 9.41
N THR A 136 12.74 -13.73 10.68
CA THR A 136 11.74 -14.44 11.50
C THR A 136 10.45 -13.62 11.63
N GLU A 137 10.54 -12.37 12.06
CA GLU A 137 9.40 -11.47 12.19
C GLU A 137 8.75 -11.19 10.81
N LEU A 138 9.57 -10.97 9.77
CA LEU A 138 9.05 -10.75 8.43
C LEU A 138 8.34 -12.00 7.90
N SER A 139 8.83 -13.21 8.23
CA SER A 139 8.22 -14.49 7.87
C SER A 139 6.78 -14.61 8.37
N GLU A 140 6.54 -14.22 9.61
CA GLU A 140 5.20 -14.20 10.21
C GLU A 140 4.31 -13.13 9.56
N LYS A 141 4.84 -11.91 9.38
CA LYS A 141 4.09 -10.78 8.81
C LYS A 141 3.59 -11.02 7.38
N ILE A 142 4.38 -11.71 6.56
CA ILE A 142 4.04 -11.94 5.14
C ILE A 142 3.63 -13.39 4.83
N ASN A 143 3.51 -14.23 5.84
CA ASN A 143 3.17 -15.65 5.68
C ASN A 143 4.08 -16.37 4.65
N MET A 144 5.41 -16.20 4.78
CA MET A 144 6.41 -16.81 3.90
C MET A 144 7.53 -17.45 4.73
N PRO A 145 7.91 -18.73 4.49
CA PRO A 145 8.99 -19.37 5.25
C PRO A 145 10.30 -18.57 5.21
N GLU A 146 10.98 -18.47 6.36
CA GLU A 146 12.24 -17.71 6.47
C GLU A 146 13.31 -18.21 5.48
N SER A 147 13.38 -19.51 5.27
CA SER A 147 14.30 -20.10 4.27
C SER A 147 14.03 -19.58 2.85
N THR A 148 12.76 -19.31 2.52
CA THR A 148 12.36 -18.73 1.24
C THR A 148 12.74 -17.26 1.17
N ILE A 149 12.51 -16.49 2.24
CA ILE A 149 12.94 -15.08 2.35
C ILE A 149 14.45 -14.97 2.15
N ARG A 150 15.25 -15.84 2.78
CA ARG A 150 16.71 -15.88 2.61
C ARG A 150 17.12 -16.10 1.15
N LYS A 151 16.44 -17.01 0.43
CA LYS A 151 16.68 -17.25 -1.00
C LYS A 151 16.32 -16.03 -1.85
N CYS A 152 15.19 -15.39 -1.58
CA CYS A 152 14.78 -14.17 -2.26
C CYS A 152 15.79 -13.04 -2.04
N ASN A 153 16.25 -12.85 -0.80
CA ASN A 153 17.27 -11.86 -0.47
C ASN A 153 18.60 -12.14 -1.20
N GLN A 154 19.02 -13.41 -1.32
CA GLN A 154 20.21 -13.80 -2.08
C GLN A 154 20.05 -13.49 -3.57
N GLU A 155 18.88 -13.77 -4.16
CA GLU A 155 18.58 -13.42 -5.55
C GLU A 155 18.66 -11.92 -5.77
N LEU A 156 18.02 -11.13 -4.92
CA LEU A 156 18.00 -9.67 -4.99
C LEU A 156 19.38 -9.05 -4.80
N LYS A 157 20.19 -9.57 -3.85
CA LYS A 157 21.58 -9.12 -3.66
C LYS A 157 22.43 -9.37 -4.91
N ARG A 158 22.34 -10.57 -5.49
CA ARG A 158 23.10 -10.93 -6.70
C ARG A 158 22.76 -10.02 -7.88
N LYS A 159 21.55 -9.46 -7.92
CA LYS A 159 21.06 -8.56 -8.97
C LYS A 159 21.17 -7.08 -8.63
N ASN A 160 21.81 -6.75 -7.52
CA ASN A 160 21.95 -5.37 -7.01
C ASN A 160 20.63 -4.65 -6.68
N TYR A 161 19.54 -5.40 -6.45
CA TYR A 161 18.26 -4.86 -6.01
C TYR A 161 18.15 -4.73 -4.48
N LEU A 162 19.06 -5.35 -3.74
CA LEU A 162 19.06 -5.37 -2.28
C LEU A 162 20.49 -5.20 -1.74
N THR A 163 20.64 -4.27 -0.80
CA THR A 163 21.82 -4.16 0.07
C THR A 163 21.40 -4.50 1.50
N ILE A 164 22.17 -5.30 2.20
CA ILE A 164 21.97 -5.60 3.62
C ILE A 164 23.07 -4.91 4.41
N ILE A 165 22.66 -4.07 5.35
CA ILE A 165 23.54 -3.34 6.25
C ILE A 165 23.42 -3.98 7.64
N GLU A 166 24.54 -4.49 8.18
CA GLU A 166 24.61 -4.91 9.58
C GLU A 166 24.65 -3.67 10.48
N ASN A 167 23.72 -3.58 11.42
CA ASN A 167 23.69 -2.49 12.39
C ASN A 167 24.65 -2.81 13.56
N GLU A 168 25.15 -1.79 14.23
CA GLU A 168 25.91 -1.96 15.46
C GLU A 168 25.05 -2.43 16.62
N SER A 169 23.75 -2.12 16.58
CA SER A 169 22.78 -2.55 17.59
C SER A 169 22.54 -4.05 17.52
N ARG A 170 22.33 -4.66 18.68
CA ARG A 170 21.95 -6.06 18.82
C ARG A 170 20.48 -6.14 19.22
N ASP A 171 19.81 -7.14 18.72
CA ASP A 171 18.48 -7.51 19.17
C ASP A 171 18.53 -7.91 20.67
N ILE A 172 17.61 -7.39 21.48
CA ILE A 172 17.60 -7.55 22.93
C ILE A 172 17.32 -9.00 23.33
N GLU A 173 16.49 -9.70 22.59
CA GLU A 173 16.06 -11.07 22.91
C GLU A 173 17.07 -12.12 22.42
N THR A 174 17.60 -11.94 21.21
CA THR A 174 18.45 -12.95 20.56
C THR A 174 19.94 -12.66 20.71
N GLY A 175 20.32 -11.43 21.06
CA GLY A 175 21.71 -10.95 21.10
C GLY A 175 22.38 -10.86 19.71
N CYS A 176 21.67 -11.19 18.65
CA CYS A 176 22.18 -11.11 17.28
C CYS A 176 22.23 -9.67 16.81
N LYS A 177 23.18 -9.37 15.90
CA LYS A 177 23.21 -8.08 15.23
C LYS A 177 21.93 -7.89 14.41
N THR A 178 21.35 -6.70 14.51
CA THR A 178 20.20 -6.32 13.66
C THR A 178 20.67 -5.99 12.25
N GLU A 179 19.84 -6.27 11.28
CA GLU A 179 20.12 -6.00 9.86
C GLU A 179 19.07 -5.05 9.30
N THR A 180 19.51 -4.09 8.49
CA THR A 180 18.63 -3.28 7.65
C THR A 180 18.76 -3.70 6.21
N LYS A 181 17.63 -4.04 5.60
CA LYS A 181 17.52 -4.40 4.19
C LYS A 181 17.12 -3.16 3.40
N LEU A 182 17.99 -2.74 2.49
CA LEU A 182 17.76 -1.62 1.59
C LEU A 182 17.43 -2.14 0.20
N PHE A 183 16.18 -1.94 -0.24
CA PHE A 183 15.72 -2.30 -1.56
C PHE A 183 15.85 -1.11 -2.50
N ASN A 184 16.54 -1.27 -3.63
CA ASN A 184 16.67 -0.24 -4.64
C ASN A 184 15.37 -0.15 -5.46
N LEU A 185 14.46 0.72 -5.05
CA LEU A 185 13.15 0.87 -5.67
C LEU A 185 13.24 1.53 -7.05
N ASN A 186 14.29 2.32 -7.34
CA ASN A 186 14.53 2.85 -8.67
C ASN A 186 14.78 1.73 -9.67
N GLU A 187 15.71 0.84 -9.36
CA GLU A 187 16.04 -0.31 -10.19
C GLU A 187 14.88 -1.33 -10.27
N LEU A 188 14.05 -1.40 -9.24
CA LEU A 188 12.83 -2.20 -9.25
C LEU A 188 11.68 -1.55 -10.04
N GLY A 189 11.84 -0.30 -10.52
CA GLY A 189 10.80 0.44 -11.22
C GLY A 189 9.67 0.93 -10.31
N GLN A 190 9.91 1.05 -9.00
CA GLN A 190 8.89 1.40 -8.00
C GLN A 190 8.99 2.82 -7.42
N ALA A 191 10.13 3.49 -7.56
CA ALA A 191 10.41 4.75 -6.87
C ALA A 191 9.43 5.88 -7.20
N VAL A 192 9.05 6.03 -8.47
CA VAL A 192 8.16 7.13 -8.91
C VAL A 192 6.76 6.99 -8.30
N ILE A 193 6.27 5.75 -8.18
CA ILE A 193 4.92 5.47 -7.67
C ILE A 193 4.84 5.73 -6.18
N TRP A 194 5.90 5.44 -5.48
CA TRP A 194 6.01 5.66 -4.06
C TRP A 194 6.11 7.15 -3.70
N ALA A 195 6.85 7.93 -4.46
CA ALA A 195 6.90 9.38 -4.30
C ALA A 195 5.49 9.99 -4.45
N LEU A 196 4.67 9.46 -5.36
CA LEU A 196 3.28 9.89 -5.53
C LEU A 196 2.39 9.52 -4.35
N LYS A 197 2.51 8.30 -3.81
CA LYS A 197 1.78 7.89 -2.60
C LYS A 197 2.12 8.78 -1.41
N ASN A 198 3.40 9.03 -1.17
CA ASN A 198 3.83 9.94 -0.09
C ASN A 198 3.29 11.36 -0.26
N HIS A 199 3.16 11.85 -1.50
CA HIS A 199 2.53 13.15 -1.75
C HIS A 199 1.03 13.11 -1.47
N GLU A 200 0.34 12.04 -1.86
CA GLU A 200 -1.09 11.86 -1.63
C GLU A 200 -1.40 11.72 -0.13
N ASP A 201 -0.63 10.92 0.60
CA ASP A 201 -0.75 10.76 2.05
C ASP A 201 -0.50 12.09 2.79
N ARG A 202 0.48 12.90 2.35
CA ARG A 202 0.73 14.24 2.91
C ARG A 202 -0.39 15.22 2.58
N ILE A 203 -0.97 15.17 1.39
CA ILE A 203 -2.12 16.00 1.02
C ILE A 203 -3.31 15.64 1.91
N ASN A 204 -3.61 14.36 2.10
CA ASN A 204 -4.69 13.91 2.95
C ASN A 204 -4.49 14.34 4.43
N ASP A 205 -3.27 14.22 4.97
CA ASP A 205 -2.94 14.72 6.32
C ASP A 205 -3.16 16.23 6.43
N HIS A 206 -2.77 17.00 5.40
CA HIS A 206 -3.01 18.43 5.36
C HIS A 206 -4.49 18.78 5.28
N GLU A 207 -5.29 18.05 4.50
CA GLU A 207 -6.74 18.23 4.41
C GLU A 207 -7.41 17.93 5.75
N ASP A 208 -7.04 16.87 6.44
CA ASP A 208 -7.56 16.54 7.78
C ASP A 208 -7.23 17.63 8.81
N ARG A 209 -6.01 18.16 8.77
CA ARG A 209 -5.60 19.29 9.62
C ARG A 209 -6.38 20.57 9.32
N LEU A 210 -6.60 20.88 8.05
CA LEU A 210 -7.40 22.03 7.62
C LEU A 210 -8.86 21.89 8.09
N ASN A 211 -9.46 20.71 7.95
CA ASN A 211 -10.82 20.45 8.40
C ASN A 211 -10.94 20.61 9.92
N LYS A 212 -9.96 20.14 10.69
CA LYS A 212 -9.90 20.35 12.14
C LYS A 212 -9.80 21.84 12.49
N MET A 213 -8.89 22.57 11.85
CA MET A 213 -8.75 24.03 12.07
C MET A 213 -10.03 24.79 11.73
N GLN A 214 -10.73 24.41 10.66
CA GLN A 214 -12.01 25.01 10.30
C GLN A 214 -13.08 24.76 11.38
N SER A 215 -13.16 23.55 11.91
CA SER A 215 -14.05 23.20 13.02
C SER A 215 -13.76 24.03 14.27
N ASP A 216 -12.49 24.17 14.63
CA ASP A 216 -12.05 24.97 15.77
C ASP A 216 -12.41 26.44 15.56
N LEU A 217 -12.21 27.00 14.36
CA LEU A 217 -12.58 28.38 14.00
C LEU A 217 -14.09 28.62 14.16
N ASP A 218 -14.92 27.69 13.73
CA ASP A 218 -16.37 27.78 13.84
C ASP A 218 -16.82 27.72 15.32
N ASN A 219 -16.15 26.95 16.15
CA ASN A 219 -16.37 26.95 17.59
C ASN A 219 -15.97 28.27 18.25
N TYR A 220 -14.84 28.86 17.87
CA TYR A 220 -14.42 30.18 18.34
C TYR A 220 -15.42 31.29 17.91
N LYS A 221 -15.91 31.26 16.69
CA LYS A 221 -16.95 32.21 16.24
C LYS A 221 -18.21 32.15 17.11
N LYS A 222 -18.70 30.93 17.40
CA LYS A 222 -19.86 30.75 18.29
C LYS A 222 -19.61 31.30 19.69
N LEU A 223 -18.40 31.09 20.24
CA LEU A 223 -18.02 31.61 21.54
C LEU A 223 -17.97 33.14 21.53
N VAL A 224 -17.39 33.75 20.51
CA VAL A 224 -17.34 35.21 20.35
C VAL A 224 -18.79 35.80 20.27
N ASP A 225 -19.65 35.18 19.47
CA ASP A 225 -21.04 35.61 19.37
C ASP A 225 -21.79 35.51 20.69
N SER A 226 -21.55 34.47 21.49
CA SER A 226 -22.09 34.32 22.84
C SER A 226 -21.63 35.43 23.78
N LEU A 227 -20.31 35.69 23.80
CA LEU A 227 -19.71 36.74 24.62
C LEU A 227 -20.20 38.16 24.21
N LEU A 228 -20.41 38.40 22.95
CA LEU A 228 -20.94 39.67 22.45
C LEU A 228 -22.40 39.88 22.93
N LYS A 229 -23.24 38.86 22.93
CA LYS A 229 -24.61 38.90 23.47
C LYS A 229 -24.62 39.18 24.97
N GLU A 230 -23.78 38.47 25.72
CA GLU A 230 -23.68 38.67 27.17
C GLU A 230 -23.20 40.10 27.52
N ASN A 231 -22.20 40.62 26.78
CA ASN A 231 -21.75 42.01 26.95
C ASN A 231 -22.84 43.03 26.63
N GLN A 232 -23.70 42.78 25.63
CA GLN A 232 -24.81 43.66 25.32
C GLN A 232 -25.87 43.63 26.43
N GLU A 233 -26.14 42.49 27.02
CA GLU A 233 -27.07 42.34 28.15
C GLU A 233 -26.57 43.06 29.40
N LEU A 234 -25.29 42.88 29.74
CA LEU A 234 -24.63 43.57 30.83
C LEU A 234 -24.65 45.10 30.67
N LYS A 235 -24.42 45.59 29.45
CA LYS A 235 -24.54 47.04 29.19
C LYS A 235 -25.95 47.56 29.37
N LYS A 236 -26.96 46.80 28.95
CA LYS A 236 -28.37 47.17 29.14
C LYS A 236 -28.81 47.18 30.63
N SER A 237 -28.29 46.22 31.43
CA SER A 237 -28.58 46.17 32.88
C SER A 237 -27.94 47.35 33.64
N LYS A 238 -26.65 47.66 33.33
CA LYS A 238 -25.96 48.80 33.94
C LYS A 238 -26.62 50.15 33.59
N THR A 239 -27.15 50.28 32.38
CA THR A 239 -27.87 51.52 31.97
C THR A 239 -29.20 51.65 32.69
N LYS A 240 -29.89 50.55 33.06
CA LYS A 240 -31.09 50.59 33.85
C LYS A 240 -30.84 50.94 35.32
N GLU A 241 -29.72 50.50 35.92
CA GLU A 241 -29.34 50.83 37.30
C GLU A 241 -28.89 52.32 37.46
N LEU A 242 -28.47 52.99 36.40
CA LEU A 242 -28.05 54.39 36.41
C LEU A 242 -29.24 55.36 36.22
N ILE A 243 -30.41 54.89 35.88
CA ILE A 243 -31.63 55.71 35.62
C ILE A 243 -32.62 55.64 36.79
N LEU A 244 -32.37 54.81 37.80
CA LEU A 244 -33.11 54.71 39.08
C LEU A 244 -32.36 55.48 40.18
#